data_5ec246b81e50a15dc75f83ccca849965
#
_entry.id   5ec246b81e50a15dc75f83ccca849965
#
_cell.length_a   1.000
_cell.length_b   1.000
_cell.length_c   1.000
_cell.angle_alpha   90.00
_cell.angle_beta   90.00
_cell.angle_gamma   90.00
#
_symmetry.space_group_name_H-M   'P 1'
#
loop_
_entity.id
_entity.type
_entity.pdbx_description
1 polymer ?
#
loop_
_entity_poly.entity_id
_entity_poly.type
_entity_poly.pdbx_seq_one_letter_code
_entity_poly.pdbx_strand_id
1 'polypeptide(L)'
;MVISNGSAKKRGRPWGSTKKKDNPHHPHGGGRRRRKKKPTASGKSCIMELLNQPGTRKIDAMSRRKYTIRREAGLHLTDRQREMLGTAWNGYVNRCARISLRHFARVHNIPYSTWQRELRRGAASPIVRRGNRWTYPEYDIDKARASINEGRGNMGAPMKLTVGMAILFRHAVLNLRRSPYDARIMIKEAMPDRDVPCLKTFYNHIEAGDTGVFRGQTPYHPGRRRKARQPAHEARTAPGRRLLGDRPKEASEARELGHWEMDTVISGRGSRGGLLVMLDRCSRRYVIEHLSHISQDDVVKAIRKMKARKALPVIRSVTTDNGCEFLDQKRLDRVFKAETYYTRAYASYEKGAIENCNRLVRRWYPKGTDFNQLTRRQIRQLEDWINSIHRESLNGETAYAYDSRMAQAA
;
A
#
# COMPACT_ATOMS: atom_id res chain seq x y z
N MET A 1 1.12 -59.38 -20.60
CA MET A 1 0.69 -58.87 -21.91
C MET A 1 1.23 -57.48 -22.09
N VAL A 2 2.16 -57.37 -22.97
CA VAL A 2 2.86 -56.15 -23.39
C VAL A 2 1.93 -55.32 -24.26
N ILE A 3 1.94 -54.01 -24.16
CA ILE A 3 1.96 -53.07 -25.28
C ILE A 3 2.50 -51.72 -24.82
N SER A 4 3.64 -51.38 -25.40
CA SER A 4 4.34 -50.10 -25.43
C SER A 4 3.72 -49.12 -26.43
N ASN A 5 3.87 -47.82 -26.22
CA ASN A 5 4.03 -46.77 -27.25
C ASN A 5 4.19 -45.45 -26.44
N GLY A 6 5.15 -44.59 -26.62
CA GLY A 6 5.94 -44.25 -27.81
C GLY A 6 6.14 -42.75 -27.69
N SER A 7 7.36 -42.35 -27.48
CA SER A 7 7.88 -40.99 -27.24
C SER A 7 7.75 -40.04 -28.43
N ALA A 8 7.63 -38.74 -28.14
CA ALA A 8 8.10 -37.71 -29.09
C ALA A 8 8.77 -36.56 -28.35
N LYS A 9 10.09 -36.54 -28.38
CA LYS A 9 10.98 -35.42 -28.01
C LYS A 9 10.83 -34.30 -29.04
N LYS A 10 10.59 -33.07 -28.61
CA LYS A 10 10.87 -31.86 -29.40
C LYS A 10 12.09 -31.13 -28.80
N ARG A 11 13.11 -31.04 -29.65
CA ARG A 11 14.41 -30.39 -29.42
C ARG A 11 14.23 -28.86 -29.38
N GLY A 12 14.74 -28.20 -28.37
CA GLY A 12 14.95 -26.75 -28.33
C GLY A 12 16.24 -26.37 -29.04
N ARG A 13 16.21 -25.25 -29.75
CA ARG A 13 17.39 -24.63 -30.40
C ARG A 13 18.09 -23.69 -29.39
N PRO A 14 19.42 -23.57 -29.45
CA PRO A 14 20.18 -22.67 -28.59
C PRO A 14 20.24 -21.25 -29.17
N TRP A 15 20.17 -20.26 -28.32
CA TRP A 15 20.38 -18.85 -28.65
C TRP A 15 21.87 -18.51 -28.55
N GLY A 16 22.38 -17.97 -29.64
CA GLY A 16 23.76 -17.57 -29.81
C GLY A 16 24.11 -16.30 -29.05
N SER A 17 25.31 -16.31 -28.57
CA SER A 17 26.03 -15.19 -27.97
C SER A 17 26.36 -14.11 -28.98
N THR A 18 26.09 -12.83 -28.68
CA THR A 18 26.69 -11.72 -29.42
C THR A 18 27.59 -10.90 -28.49
N LYS A 19 28.79 -10.71 -28.99
CA LYS A 19 29.97 -10.08 -28.40
C LYS A 19 29.75 -8.58 -28.10
N LYS A 20 30.33 -8.16 -26.97
CA LYS A 20 30.64 -6.77 -26.63
C LYS A 20 31.58 -6.15 -27.66
N LYS A 21 31.32 -4.93 -28.07
CA LYS A 21 32.33 -4.01 -28.64
C LYS A 21 32.57 -2.89 -27.63
N ASP A 22 33.83 -2.78 -27.24
CA ASP A 22 34.40 -1.68 -26.47
C ASP A 22 34.50 -0.45 -27.35
N ASN A 23 34.30 0.72 -26.74
CA ASN A 23 34.82 1.97 -27.31
C ASN A 23 35.21 2.93 -26.16
N PRO A 24 36.44 3.46 -26.19
CA PRO A 24 36.95 4.36 -25.17
C PRO A 24 36.87 5.82 -25.64
N HIS A 25 36.74 6.75 -24.73
CA HIS A 25 37.44 8.01 -24.61
C HIS A 25 36.60 9.06 -23.86
N HIS A 26 37.18 9.50 -22.73
CA HIS A 26 36.97 10.79 -22.07
C HIS A 26 37.48 11.95 -22.93
N PRO A 27 37.17 13.26 -22.63
CA PRO A 27 37.57 13.90 -21.37
C PRO A 27 36.65 15.02 -20.79
N HIS A 28 36.83 15.26 -19.49
CA HIS A 28 36.79 16.49 -18.71
C HIS A 28 35.96 17.72 -19.10
N GLY A 29 35.21 18.24 -18.10
CA GLY A 29 34.81 19.64 -18.11
C GLY A 29 33.83 20.06 -17.01
N GLY A 30 34.33 20.64 -15.93
CA GLY A 30 33.75 21.82 -15.33
C GLY A 30 32.60 21.71 -14.34
N GLY A 31 32.90 21.66 -13.05
CA GLY A 31 31.94 21.82 -11.97
C GLY A 31 31.33 23.22 -11.88
N ARG A 32 30.02 23.27 -11.60
CA ARG A 32 29.41 24.45 -10.97
C ARG A 32 28.55 23.97 -9.80
N ARG A 33 29.03 24.26 -8.58
CA ARG A 33 28.34 24.12 -7.31
C ARG A 33 27.05 24.98 -7.31
N ARG A 34 25.87 24.39 -7.25
CA ARG A 34 24.65 25.11 -6.92
C ARG A 34 24.41 25.07 -5.41
N ARG A 35 24.42 26.28 -4.83
CA ARG A 35 24.08 26.56 -3.43
C ARG A 35 22.65 26.08 -3.12
N LYS A 36 22.53 25.25 -2.08
CA LYS A 36 21.25 24.90 -1.45
C LYS A 36 20.70 26.10 -0.69
N LYS A 37 19.53 26.60 -1.08
CA LYS A 37 18.68 27.47 -0.25
C LYS A 37 17.90 26.63 0.73
N LYS A 38 17.95 27.02 2.01
CA LYS A 38 17.13 26.46 3.11
C LYS A 38 15.65 26.83 2.89
N PRO A 39 14.68 25.95 3.23
CA PRO A 39 13.29 26.36 3.26
C PRO A 39 12.97 27.02 4.60
N THR A 40 12.40 28.20 4.54
CA THR A 40 11.75 28.91 5.66
C THR A 40 10.39 28.29 5.94
N ALA A 41 10.09 28.13 7.23
CA ALA A 41 8.81 27.68 7.74
C ALA A 41 7.76 28.79 7.60
N SER A 42 6.62 28.48 6.99
CA SER A 42 5.28 28.94 7.37
C SER A 42 4.29 28.46 6.29
N GLY A 43 3.33 27.64 6.64
CA GLY A 43 2.40 27.09 5.67
C GLY A 43 1.19 26.46 6.34
N LYS A 44 0.37 27.27 7.01
CA LYS A 44 -1.03 26.92 7.24
C LYS A 44 -1.86 27.73 6.27
N SER A 45 -2.86 27.09 5.64
CA SER A 45 -3.88 27.71 4.80
C SER A 45 -3.46 27.98 3.35
N CYS A 46 -3.58 27.00 2.48
CA CYS A 46 -3.61 27.24 1.03
C CYS A 46 -4.37 26.18 0.19
N ILE A 47 -5.30 25.43 0.76
CA ILE A 47 -6.14 24.50 -0.04
C ILE A 47 -7.51 25.07 -0.36
N MET A 48 -7.99 26.08 0.37
CA MET A 48 -9.29 26.69 0.12
C MET A 48 -9.25 27.93 -0.83
N GLU A 49 -8.07 28.48 -1.10
CA GLU A 49 -7.92 29.62 -2.01
C GLU A 49 -7.71 29.24 -3.48
N LEU A 50 -7.37 27.99 -3.78
CA LEU A 50 -7.14 27.51 -5.16
C LEU A 50 -8.44 27.16 -5.90
N LEU A 51 -9.59 27.18 -5.25
CA LEU A 51 -10.89 26.88 -5.86
C LEU A 51 -11.71 28.13 -6.27
N ASN A 52 -11.25 29.33 -5.95
CA ASN A 52 -12.02 30.56 -6.15
C ASN A 52 -11.27 31.68 -6.91
N GLN A 53 -10.43 31.37 -7.89
CA GLN A 53 -9.92 32.40 -8.79
C GLN A 53 -10.47 32.20 -10.20
N PRO A 54 -11.32 33.13 -10.72
CA PRO A 54 -11.71 33.17 -12.13
C PRO A 54 -10.54 33.71 -12.95
N GLY A 55 -9.67 32.80 -13.39
CA GLY A 55 -8.57 33.12 -14.28
C GLY A 55 -9.05 33.24 -15.73
N THR A 56 -9.73 34.29 -16.09
CA THR A 56 -9.87 34.70 -17.48
C THR A 56 -8.52 35.21 -17.98
N ARG A 57 -7.66 34.34 -18.41
CA ARG A 57 -6.56 34.73 -19.32
C ARG A 57 -7.16 34.99 -20.68
N LYS A 58 -7.25 36.28 -21.08
CA LYS A 58 -7.43 36.67 -22.45
C LYS A 58 -6.43 35.91 -23.31
N ILE A 59 -6.92 35.03 -24.19
CA ILE A 59 -6.11 34.39 -25.21
C ILE A 59 -5.95 35.45 -26.29
N ASP A 60 -4.78 36.07 -26.37
CA ASP A 60 -4.42 36.93 -27.49
C ASP A 60 -4.49 36.12 -28.77
N ALA A 61 -5.37 36.63 -29.65
CA ALA A 61 -5.50 36.14 -30.98
C ALA A 61 -4.25 36.55 -31.77
N MET A 62 -3.30 35.61 -31.84
CA MET A 62 -2.35 35.55 -32.98
C MET A 62 -1.28 34.48 -32.76
N SER A 63 -1.58 33.32 -33.27
CA SER A 63 -0.51 32.49 -33.82
C SER A 63 -1.16 31.44 -34.75
N ARG A 64 -0.88 31.50 -36.02
CA ARG A 64 -1.22 30.49 -37.04
C ARG A 64 -0.41 29.19 -36.83
N ARG A 65 -0.35 28.71 -35.61
CA ARG A 65 0.22 27.36 -35.33
C ARG A 65 -0.90 26.37 -35.56
N LYS A 66 -0.72 25.49 -36.56
CA LYS A 66 -1.54 24.31 -36.78
C LYS A 66 -1.51 23.50 -35.50
N TYR A 67 -2.54 23.57 -34.69
CA TYR A 67 -2.67 22.72 -33.50
C TYR A 67 -2.99 21.32 -33.95
N THR A 68 -1.97 20.49 -34.09
CA THR A 68 -2.13 19.06 -34.27
C THR A 68 -2.34 18.41 -32.92
N ILE A 69 -3.47 17.73 -32.74
CA ILE A 69 -3.73 16.97 -31.53
C ILE A 69 -2.95 15.69 -31.59
N ARG A 70 -1.98 15.51 -30.67
CA ARG A 70 -1.33 14.21 -30.44
C ARG A 70 -2.31 13.33 -29.67
N ARG A 71 -2.78 12.27 -30.29
CA ARG A 71 -3.66 11.29 -29.69
C ARG A 71 -3.00 9.92 -29.72
N GLU A 72 -3.01 9.24 -28.56
CA GLU A 72 -2.66 7.82 -28.51
C GLU A 72 -3.81 6.98 -29.10
N ALA A 73 -3.48 5.96 -29.87
CA ALA A 73 -4.47 5.09 -30.49
C ALA A 73 -5.35 4.42 -29.42
N GLY A 74 -6.66 4.41 -29.65
CA GLY A 74 -7.62 3.78 -28.74
C GLY A 74 -8.18 4.65 -27.61
N LEU A 75 -7.59 5.82 -27.32
CA LEU A 75 -8.10 6.70 -26.26
C LEU A 75 -9.18 7.65 -26.75
N HIS A 76 -10.10 8.00 -25.82
CA HIS A 76 -11.12 9.05 -26.04
C HIS A 76 -10.48 10.44 -26.04
N LEU A 77 -11.18 11.43 -26.63
CA LEU A 77 -10.77 12.82 -26.53
C LEU A 77 -10.80 13.27 -25.06
N THR A 78 -9.77 14.00 -24.63
CA THR A 78 -9.76 14.67 -23.32
C THR A 78 -10.66 15.92 -23.35
N ASP A 79 -11.08 16.43 -22.21
CA ASP A 79 -11.91 17.64 -22.13
C ASP A 79 -11.21 18.84 -22.75
N ARG A 80 -9.91 18.98 -22.51
CA ARG A 80 -9.10 20.04 -23.13
C ARG A 80 -9.08 19.91 -24.67
N GLN A 81 -9.01 18.70 -25.20
CA GLN A 81 -9.09 18.47 -26.65
C GLN A 81 -10.49 18.82 -27.20
N ARG A 82 -11.56 18.49 -26.44
CA ARG A 82 -12.94 18.87 -26.80
C ARG A 82 -13.13 20.38 -26.83
N GLU A 83 -12.62 21.10 -25.85
CA GLU A 83 -12.65 22.56 -25.80
C GLU A 83 -11.98 23.19 -27.01
N MET A 84 -10.76 22.74 -27.31
CA MET A 84 -9.98 23.24 -28.45
C MET A 84 -10.67 22.95 -29.77
N LEU A 85 -11.18 21.74 -29.98
CA LEU A 85 -11.86 21.34 -31.19
C LEU A 85 -13.21 21.99 -31.33
N GLY A 86 -13.96 22.13 -30.23
CA GLY A 86 -15.26 22.83 -30.21
C GLY A 86 -15.14 24.30 -30.57
N THR A 87 -14.19 25.01 -29.94
CA THR A 87 -13.89 26.40 -30.26
C THR A 87 -13.51 26.58 -31.73
N ALA A 88 -12.64 25.71 -32.26
CA ALA A 88 -12.26 25.75 -33.66
C ALA A 88 -13.46 25.47 -34.58
N TRP A 89 -14.29 24.49 -34.27
CA TRP A 89 -15.47 24.13 -35.03
C TRP A 89 -16.49 25.29 -35.05
N ASN A 90 -16.82 25.86 -33.91
CA ASN A 90 -17.76 26.96 -33.79
C ASN A 90 -17.27 28.21 -34.53
N GLY A 91 -15.96 28.47 -34.53
CA GLY A 91 -15.35 29.51 -35.32
C GLY A 91 -15.55 29.32 -36.85
N TYR A 92 -15.66 28.10 -37.35
CA TYR A 92 -15.98 27.81 -38.75
C TYR A 92 -17.47 27.94 -39.03
N VAL A 93 -18.31 27.43 -38.14
CA VAL A 93 -19.79 27.50 -38.28
C VAL A 93 -20.24 28.96 -38.30
N ASN A 94 -19.75 29.78 -37.36
CA ASN A 94 -20.15 31.20 -37.22
C ASN A 94 -19.67 32.08 -38.35
N ARG A 95 -18.57 31.71 -39.02
CA ARG A 95 -18.08 32.44 -40.20
C ARG A 95 -18.76 31.99 -41.52
N CYS A 96 -19.81 31.20 -41.45
CA CYS A 96 -20.47 30.58 -42.62
C CYS A 96 -19.50 29.88 -43.57
N ALA A 97 -18.33 29.44 -43.06
CA ALA A 97 -17.32 28.77 -43.84
C ALA A 97 -17.79 27.36 -44.21
N ARG A 98 -17.89 27.09 -45.51
CA ARG A 98 -18.27 25.74 -46.02
C ARG A 98 -17.15 24.75 -45.83
N ILE A 99 -16.93 24.32 -44.58
CA ILE A 99 -15.94 23.25 -44.26
C ILE A 99 -16.66 21.91 -44.22
N SER A 100 -16.12 20.93 -44.95
CA SER A 100 -16.56 19.55 -44.78
C SER A 100 -16.01 18.96 -43.48
N LEU A 101 -16.80 18.13 -42.82
CA LEU A 101 -16.39 17.43 -41.60
C LEU A 101 -15.10 16.63 -41.80
N ARG A 102 -14.92 16.06 -43.00
CA ARG A 102 -13.68 15.33 -43.37
C ARG A 102 -12.47 16.26 -43.44
N HIS A 103 -12.64 17.45 -43.98
CA HIS A 103 -11.56 18.43 -44.05
C HIS A 103 -11.15 18.90 -42.65
N PHE A 104 -12.13 19.24 -41.81
CA PHE A 104 -11.90 19.63 -40.41
C PHE A 104 -11.13 18.53 -39.67
N ALA A 105 -11.58 17.28 -39.73
CA ALA A 105 -10.94 16.15 -39.09
C ALA A 105 -9.47 15.96 -39.55
N ARG A 106 -9.22 16.14 -40.86
CA ARG A 106 -7.86 16.07 -41.42
C ARG A 106 -6.96 17.20 -40.93
N VAL A 107 -7.46 18.43 -40.88
CA VAL A 107 -6.69 19.59 -40.44
C VAL A 107 -6.26 19.43 -38.97
N HIS A 108 -7.15 18.89 -38.15
CA HIS A 108 -6.91 18.75 -36.72
C HIS A 108 -6.31 17.36 -36.33
N ASN A 109 -5.95 16.55 -37.33
CA ASN A 109 -5.36 15.23 -37.14
C ASN A 109 -6.18 14.30 -36.21
N ILE A 110 -7.49 14.26 -36.44
CA ILE A 110 -8.41 13.37 -35.72
C ILE A 110 -9.16 12.47 -36.70
N PRO A 111 -9.49 11.22 -36.34
CA PRO A 111 -10.31 10.36 -37.18
C PRO A 111 -11.68 10.98 -37.44
N TYR A 112 -12.13 10.96 -38.68
CA TYR A 112 -13.45 11.48 -39.08
C TYR A 112 -14.59 10.96 -38.21
N SER A 113 -14.60 9.62 -37.97
CA SER A 113 -15.63 8.95 -37.17
C SER A 113 -15.61 9.41 -35.71
N THR A 114 -14.45 9.77 -35.18
CA THR A 114 -14.32 10.30 -33.82
C THR A 114 -14.96 11.67 -33.71
N TRP A 115 -14.62 12.60 -34.63
CA TRP A 115 -15.17 13.92 -34.60
C TRP A 115 -16.68 13.92 -34.92
N GLN A 116 -17.13 13.11 -35.88
CA GLN A 116 -18.55 12.98 -36.20
C GLN A 116 -19.37 12.51 -34.97
N ARG A 117 -18.83 11.54 -34.22
CA ARG A 117 -19.46 11.03 -32.99
C ARG A 117 -19.49 12.08 -31.90
N GLU A 118 -18.45 12.87 -31.78
CA GLU A 118 -18.32 13.92 -30.79
C GLU A 118 -19.30 15.08 -31.10
N LEU A 119 -19.40 15.50 -32.36
CA LEU A 119 -20.39 16.50 -32.78
C LEU A 119 -21.84 16.05 -32.56
N ARG A 120 -22.14 14.76 -32.71
CA ARG A 120 -23.49 14.27 -32.39
C ARG A 120 -23.81 14.37 -30.90
N ARG A 121 -22.82 14.18 -30.04
CA ARG A 121 -22.98 14.31 -28.58
C ARG A 121 -23.19 15.75 -28.13
N GLY A 122 -22.42 16.66 -28.69
CA GLY A 122 -22.44 18.08 -28.34
C GLY A 122 -23.16 18.99 -29.34
N ALA A 123 -24.11 18.48 -30.13
CA ALA A 123 -24.86 19.31 -31.06
C ALA A 123 -25.74 20.31 -30.31
N ALA A 124 -25.50 21.64 -30.46
CA ALA A 124 -26.26 22.66 -29.80
C ALA A 124 -27.73 22.68 -30.28
N SER A 125 -27.96 22.36 -31.58
CA SER A 125 -29.28 22.20 -32.18
C SER A 125 -29.35 20.92 -33.05
N PRO A 126 -30.55 20.53 -33.55
CA PRO A 126 -30.67 19.32 -34.37
C PRO A 126 -29.79 19.32 -35.61
N ILE A 127 -29.19 18.17 -35.90
CA ILE A 127 -28.42 17.93 -37.12
C ILE A 127 -29.40 17.75 -38.26
N VAL A 128 -29.32 18.61 -39.28
CA VAL A 128 -30.27 18.65 -40.38
C VAL A 128 -29.65 18.02 -41.64
N ARG A 129 -30.43 17.21 -42.36
CA ARG A 129 -30.07 16.70 -43.67
C ARG A 129 -30.78 17.52 -44.76
N ARG A 130 -29.98 18.13 -45.63
CA ARG A 130 -30.50 18.82 -46.81
C ARG A 130 -29.96 18.13 -48.06
N GLY A 131 -30.83 17.39 -48.77
CA GLY A 131 -30.43 16.52 -49.89
C GLY A 131 -29.41 15.48 -49.43
N ASN A 132 -28.27 15.38 -50.11
CA ASN A 132 -27.19 14.45 -49.78
C ASN A 132 -26.18 15.00 -48.75
N ARG A 133 -26.45 16.16 -48.12
CA ARG A 133 -25.50 16.79 -47.19
C ARG A 133 -26.10 16.92 -45.81
N TRP A 134 -25.21 16.62 -44.79
CA TRP A 134 -25.49 16.85 -43.39
C TRP A 134 -24.95 18.21 -42.98
N THR A 135 -25.79 19.01 -42.33
CA THR A 135 -25.40 20.29 -41.70
C THR A 135 -25.30 20.05 -40.21
N TYR A 136 -24.14 20.32 -39.64
CA TYR A 136 -23.87 20.20 -38.21
C TYR A 136 -23.89 21.57 -37.59
N PRO A 137 -24.57 21.75 -36.43
CA PRO A 137 -24.64 23.02 -35.72
C PRO A 137 -23.34 23.30 -34.96
N GLU A 138 -23.37 24.35 -34.16
CA GLU A 138 -22.33 24.60 -33.16
C GLU A 138 -22.17 23.42 -32.20
N TYR A 139 -20.98 23.30 -31.67
CA TYR A 139 -20.63 22.30 -30.69
C TYR A 139 -20.67 22.88 -29.27
N ASP A 140 -21.49 22.28 -28.42
CA ASP A 140 -21.63 22.57 -27.01
C ASP A 140 -20.86 21.49 -26.22
N ILE A 141 -19.80 21.91 -25.51
CA ILE A 141 -18.95 21.00 -24.75
C ILE A 141 -19.67 20.44 -23.52
N ASP A 142 -20.48 21.22 -22.85
CA ASP A 142 -21.16 20.81 -21.63
C ASP A 142 -22.23 19.77 -21.94
N LYS A 143 -22.93 19.92 -23.07
CA LYS A 143 -23.84 18.92 -23.60
C LYS A 143 -23.12 17.61 -23.95
N ALA A 144 -21.95 17.71 -24.57
CA ALA A 144 -21.12 16.52 -24.85
C ALA A 144 -20.62 15.83 -23.59
N ARG A 145 -20.21 16.58 -22.58
CA ARG A 145 -19.83 16.07 -21.24
C ARG A 145 -21.01 15.39 -20.56
N ALA A 146 -22.18 16.00 -20.55
CA ALA A 146 -23.40 15.41 -19.98
C ALA A 146 -23.73 14.07 -20.64
N SER A 147 -23.73 14.03 -22.00
CA SER A 147 -23.97 12.79 -22.75
C SER A 147 -22.94 11.67 -22.46
N ILE A 148 -21.68 12.03 -22.24
CA ILE A 148 -20.63 11.05 -21.89
C ILE A 148 -20.84 10.54 -20.46
N ASN A 149 -21.17 11.43 -19.52
CA ASN A 149 -21.40 11.06 -18.12
C ASN A 149 -22.65 10.19 -17.97
N GLU A 150 -23.72 10.50 -18.70
CA GLU A 150 -24.91 9.66 -18.80
C GLU A 150 -24.59 8.28 -19.36
N GLY A 151 -23.82 8.22 -20.47
CA GLY A 151 -23.37 6.96 -21.04
C GLY A 151 -22.45 6.16 -20.11
N ARG A 152 -21.63 6.84 -19.28
CA ARG A 152 -20.80 6.19 -18.26
C ARG A 152 -21.62 5.67 -17.09
N GLY A 153 -22.66 6.38 -16.67
CA GLY A 153 -23.60 5.94 -15.65
C GLY A 153 -24.31 4.65 -16.03
N ASN A 154 -24.51 4.42 -17.33
CA ASN A 154 -25.19 3.24 -17.89
C ASN A 154 -24.21 2.09 -18.26
N MET A 155 -22.89 2.31 -18.17
CA MET A 155 -21.89 1.31 -18.50
C MET A 155 -21.22 0.75 -17.25
N GLY A 156 -21.53 -0.50 -16.92
CA GLY A 156 -20.88 -1.27 -15.86
C GLY A 156 -21.68 -1.29 -14.54
N ALA A 157 -21.20 -2.07 -13.60
CA ALA A 157 -21.76 -2.12 -12.26
C ALA A 157 -21.60 -0.76 -11.56
N PRO A 158 -22.59 -0.29 -10.80
CA PRO A 158 -22.51 0.98 -10.09
C PRO A 158 -21.28 0.98 -9.14
N MET A 159 -20.68 2.16 -9.01
CA MET A 159 -19.52 2.32 -8.13
C MET A 159 -19.95 2.07 -6.68
N LYS A 160 -19.41 0.98 -6.09
CA LYS A 160 -19.73 0.58 -4.71
C LYS A 160 -19.05 1.46 -3.65
N LEU A 161 -17.97 2.15 -4.00
CA LEU A 161 -17.27 3.04 -3.08
C LEU A 161 -17.99 4.38 -2.99
N THR A 162 -18.64 4.63 -1.86
CA THR A 162 -19.28 5.92 -1.59
C THR A 162 -18.26 6.94 -1.07
N VAL A 163 -18.60 8.24 -1.15
CA VAL A 163 -17.77 9.33 -0.62
C VAL A 163 -17.51 9.14 0.88
N GLY A 164 -18.51 8.73 1.66
CA GLY A 164 -18.36 8.45 3.09
C GLY A 164 -17.37 7.32 3.36
N MET A 165 -17.42 6.23 2.59
CA MET A 165 -16.45 5.13 2.69
C MET A 165 -15.03 5.59 2.32
N ALA A 166 -14.88 6.44 1.29
CA ALA A 166 -13.58 6.97 0.90
C ALA A 166 -12.97 7.86 1.99
N ILE A 167 -13.77 8.69 2.66
CA ILE A 167 -13.35 9.54 3.79
C ILE A 167 -12.90 8.67 4.97
N LEU A 168 -13.68 7.68 5.38
CA LEU A 168 -13.34 6.75 6.47
C LEU A 168 -12.08 5.95 6.13
N PHE A 169 -11.98 5.47 4.88
CA PHE A 169 -10.80 4.75 4.42
C PHE A 169 -9.53 5.60 4.50
N ARG A 170 -9.61 6.83 3.99
CA ARG A 170 -8.51 7.78 4.06
C ARG A 170 -8.09 8.05 5.51
N HIS A 171 -9.05 8.31 6.40
CA HIS A 171 -8.79 8.54 7.81
C HIS A 171 -8.11 7.33 8.45
N ALA A 172 -8.63 6.12 8.24
CA ALA A 172 -8.06 4.89 8.77
C ALA A 172 -6.61 4.67 8.32
N VAL A 173 -6.33 4.87 7.01
CA VAL A 173 -4.98 4.62 6.47
C VAL A 173 -3.99 5.71 6.86
N LEU A 174 -4.34 6.99 6.69
CA LEU A 174 -3.40 8.11 6.87
C LEU A 174 -3.25 8.53 8.33
N ASN A 175 -4.35 8.63 9.08
CA ASN A 175 -4.35 9.12 10.45
C ASN A 175 -4.14 7.99 11.46
N LEU A 176 -4.87 6.88 11.30
CA LEU A 176 -4.78 5.74 12.22
C LEU A 176 -3.73 4.72 11.83
N ARG A 177 -3.01 4.93 10.72
CA ARG A 177 -1.94 4.06 10.19
C ARG A 177 -2.38 2.61 9.98
N ARG A 178 -3.66 2.40 9.66
CA ARG A 178 -4.24 1.08 9.43
C ARG A 178 -3.87 0.53 8.05
N SER A 179 -3.93 -0.80 7.89
CA SER A 179 -3.83 -1.41 6.58
C SER A 179 -5.14 -1.23 5.78
N PRO A 180 -5.12 -1.32 4.44
CA PRO A 180 -6.37 -1.33 3.67
C PRO A 180 -7.35 -2.43 4.06
N TYR A 181 -6.86 -3.58 4.51
CA TYR A 181 -7.68 -4.67 5.05
C TYR A 181 -8.41 -4.24 6.33
N ASP A 182 -7.65 -3.73 7.30
CA ASP A 182 -8.18 -3.26 8.58
C ASP A 182 -9.16 -2.09 8.39
N ALA A 183 -8.79 -1.11 7.55
CA ALA A 183 -9.67 0.01 7.20
C ALA A 183 -11.02 -0.46 6.59
N ARG A 184 -10.99 -1.50 5.75
CA ARG A 184 -12.22 -2.09 5.19
C ARG A 184 -13.12 -2.68 6.27
N ILE A 185 -12.55 -3.40 7.24
CA ILE A 185 -13.34 -3.97 8.35
C ILE A 185 -13.94 -2.85 9.19
N MET A 186 -13.15 -1.84 9.56
CA MET A 186 -13.64 -0.65 10.28
C MET A 186 -14.80 0.05 9.55
N ILE A 187 -14.75 0.14 8.22
CA ILE A 187 -15.85 0.70 7.42
C ILE A 187 -17.08 -0.20 7.51
N LYS A 188 -16.91 -1.52 7.46
CA LYS A 188 -18.01 -2.48 7.58
C LYS A 188 -18.70 -2.38 8.94
N GLU A 189 -17.94 -2.19 10.01
CA GLU A 189 -18.45 -1.97 11.37
C GLU A 189 -19.17 -0.62 11.51
N ALA A 190 -18.61 0.44 10.90
CA ALA A 190 -19.21 1.78 10.95
C ALA A 190 -20.46 1.93 10.06
N MET A 191 -20.60 1.08 9.04
CA MET A 191 -21.68 1.12 8.06
C MET A 191 -22.24 -0.30 7.82
N PRO A 192 -22.87 -0.94 8.82
CA PRO A 192 -23.31 -2.35 8.72
C PRO A 192 -24.33 -2.58 7.60
N ASP A 193 -25.19 -1.60 7.32
CA ASP A 193 -26.25 -1.67 6.32
C ASP A 193 -25.77 -1.38 4.88
N ARG A 194 -24.48 -1.12 4.68
CA ARG A 194 -23.92 -0.81 3.36
C ARG A 194 -23.12 -1.98 2.79
N ASP A 195 -23.24 -2.20 1.48
CA ASP A 195 -22.38 -3.14 0.77
C ASP A 195 -20.97 -2.57 0.62
N VAL A 196 -20.08 -2.98 1.52
CA VAL A 196 -18.69 -2.51 1.53
C VAL A 196 -17.87 -3.28 0.49
N PRO A 197 -17.19 -2.58 -0.44
CA PRO A 197 -16.42 -3.21 -1.50
C PRO A 197 -15.40 -4.23 -0.98
N CYS A 198 -15.03 -5.21 -1.81
CA CYS A 198 -13.96 -6.14 -1.49
C CYS A 198 -12.59 -5.42 -1.47
N LEU A 199 -11.62 -6.03 -0.81
CA LEU A 199 -10.28 -5.46 -0.64
C LEU A 199 -9.61 -5.09 -1.98
N LYS A 200 -9.79 -5.94 -3.01
CA LYS A 200 -9.25 -5.68 -4.36
C LYS A 200 -9.82 -4.38 -4.94
N THR A 201 -11.10 -4.12 -4.72
CA THR A 201 -11.76 -2.89 -5.18
C THR A 201 -11.13 -1.65 -4.51
N PHE A 202 -10.85 -1.70 -3.20
CA PHE A 202 -10.13 -0.61 -2.52
C PHE A 202 -8.75 -0.37 -3.13
N TYR A 203 -8.00 -1.42 -3.45
CA TYR A 203 -6.70 -1.25 -4.13
C TYR A 203 -6.84 -0.63 -5.52
N ASN A 204 -7.86 -1.02 -6.29
CA ASN A 204 -8.14 -0.39 -7.59
C ASN A 204 -8.46 1.11 -7.44
N HIS A 205 -9.25 1.48 -6.43
CA HIS A 205 -9.56 2.89 -6.15
C HIS A 205 -8.35 3.69 -5.61
N ILE A 206 -7.41 3.04 -4.91
CA ILE A 206 -6.12 3.66 -4.55
C ILE A 206 -5.31 3.98 -5.82
N GLU A 207 -5.28 3.07 -6.78
CA GLU A 207 -4.58 3.26 -8.06
C GLU A 207 -5.26 4.30 -8.94
N ALA A 208 -6.60 4.38 -8.91
CA ALA A 208 -7.38 5.40 -9.61
C ALA A 208 -7.32 6.79 -8.95
N GLY A 209 -6.87 6.88 -7.68
CA GLY A 209 -6.82 8.14 -6.93
C GLY A 209 -8.11 8.52 -6.21
N ASP A 210 -9.18 7.73 -6.34
CA ASP A 210 -10.53 8.04 -5.82
C ASP A 210 -10.60 8.10 -4.28
N THR A 211 -9.69 7.43 -3.60
CA THR A 211 -9.65 7.38 -2.13
C THR A 211 -8.87 8.55 -1.51
N GLY A 212 -8.13 9.33 -2.30
CA GLY A 212 -7.16 10.30 -1.81
C GLY A 212 -6.01 9.68 -1.01
N VAL A 213 -5.80 8.37 -1.15
CA VAL A 213 -4.66 7.62 -0.59
C VAL A 213 -3.80 7.13 -1.74
N PHE A 214 -2.49 7.36 -1.65
CA PHE A 214 -1.53 6.88 -2.64
C PHE A 214 -0.90 5.56 -2.20
N ARG A 215 -0.52 4.72 -3.14
CA ARG A 215 0.07 3.40 -2.88
C ARG A 215 1.28 3.46 -1.92
N GLY A 216 2.11 4.50 -2.03
CA GLY A 216 3.25 4.73 -1.14
C GLY A 216 2.88 5.01 0.33
N GLN A 217 1.65 5.40 0.60
CA GLN A 217 1.14 5.68 1.94
C GLN A 217 0.52 4.44 2.61
N THR A 218 0.30 3.38 1.83
CA THR A 218 -0.17 2.10 2.38
C THR A 218 0.99 1.34 3.03
N PRO A 219 0.75 0.52 4.06
CA PRO A 219 1.80 -0.23 4.74
C PRO A 219 2.53 -1.25 3.87
N TYR A 220 1.96 -1.61 2.75
CA TYR A 220 2.49 -2.61 1.82
C TYR A 220 3.14 -1.93 0.62
N HIS A 221 4.48 -1.97 0.56
CA HIS A 221 5.24 -1.54 -0.61
C HIS A 221 5.68 -2.78 -1.42
N PRO A 222 4.95 -3.16 -2.48
CA PRO A 222 5.47 -4.14 -3.42
C PRO A 222 6.56 -3.47 -4.25
N GLY A 223 7.80 -3.74 -3.99
CA GLY A 223 8.85 -3.18 -4.85
C GLY A 223 10.27 -3.23 -4.31
N ARG A 224 10.50 -3.52 -3.07
CA ARG A 224 11.86 -3.85 -2.63
C ARG A 224 12.18 -5.27 -3.08
N ARG A 225 12.89 -5.43 -4.18
CA ARG A 225 13.54 -6.69 -4.55
C ARG A 225 14.25 -7.21 -3.30
N ARG A 226 13.88 -8.42 -2.86
CA ARG A 226 14.61 -9.12 -1.81
C ARG A 226 16.05 -9.23 -2.29
N LYS A 227 16.98 -8.65 -1.55
CA LYS A 227 18.41 -8.92 -1.77
C LYS A 227 18.59 -10.43 -1.65
N ALA A 228 19.33 -11.00 -2.60
CA ALA A 228 19.71 -12.42 -2.51
C ALA A 228 20.24 -12.69 -1.10
N ARG A 229 19.71 -13.74 -0.47
CA ARG A 229 20.09 -14.14 0.88
C ARG A 229 21.53 -14.64 0.78
N GLN A 230 22.45 -14.02 1.49
CA GLN A 230 23.78 -14.62 1.66
C GLN A 230 23.62 -15.97 2.36
N PRO A 231 24.40 -17.00 1.98
CA PRO A 231 24.37 -18.28 2.67
C PRO A 231 24.63 -18.06 4.14
N ALA A 232 23.80 -18.66 4.98
CA ALA A 232 23.93 -18.56 6.42
C ALA A 232 25.22 -19.27 6.86
N HIS A 233 26.09 -18.57 7.58
CA HIS A 233 27.11 -19.24 8.36
C HIS A 233 26.44 -20.18 9.37
N GLU A 234 26.95 -21.40 9.51
CA GLU A 234 26.48 -22.33 10.53
C GLU A 234 26.68 -21.72 11.91
N ALA A 235 25.62 -21.24 12.51
CA ALA A 235 25.66 -20.76 13.87
C ALA A 235 25.55 -21.95 14.82
N ARG A 236 26.50 -22.08 15.66
CA ARG A 236 26.54 -23.10 16.72
C ARG A 236 25.41 -22.84 17.70
N THR A 237 24.43 -23.73 17.73
CA THR A 237 23.44 -23.78 18.81
C THR A 237 24.17 -24.18 20.08
N ALA A 238 24.02 -23.47 21.18
CA ALA A 238 24.64 -23.83 22.42
C ALA A 238 24.15 -25.23 22.90
N PRO A 239 25.05 -26.15 23.27
CA PRO A 239 24.66 -27.48 23.67
C PRO A 239 23.71 -27.46 24.89
N GLY A 240 22.73 -28.36 24.92
CA GLY A 240 21.83 -28.56 26.06
C GLY A 240 20.60 -27.62 26.11
N ARG A 241 20.32 -26.82 25.06
CA ARG A 241 19.09 -26.02 24.96
C ARG A 241 17.96 -26.80 24.30
N ARG A 242 16.74 -26.62 24.81
CA ARG A 242 15.53 -27.11 24.13
C ARG A 242 15.33 -26.37 22.80
N LEU A 243 15.26 -27.14 21.72
CA LEU A 243 15.05 -26.57 20.39
C LEU A 243 13.56 -26.48 20.06
N LEU A 244 13.25 -25.69 19.05
CA LEU A 244 11.89 -25.54 18.54
C LEU A 244 11.24 -26.88 18.15
N GLY A 245 12.04 -27.88 17.73
CA GLY A 245 11.56 -29.23 17.41
C GLY A 245 11.01 -30.00 18.60
N ASP A 246 11.44 -29.66 19.82
CA ASP A 246 11.03 -30.30 21.06
C ASP A 246 9.75 -29.68 21.65
N ARG A 247 9.23 -28.61 20.99
CA ARG A 247 8.05 -27.87 21.44
C ARG A 247 6.78 -28.68 21.18
N PRO A 248 5.77 -28.60 22.08
CA PRO A 248 4.47 -29.25 21.90
C PRO A 248 3.82 -28.92 20.53
N LYS A 249 3.11 -29.87 19.93
CA LYS A 249 2.47 -29.72 18.63
C LYS A 249 1.43 -28.59 18.66
N GLU A 250 0.68 -28.46 19.76
CA GLU A 250 -0.33 -27.44 20.02
C GLU A 250 0.25 -26.03 19.90
N ALA A 251 1.48 -25.85 20.41
CA ALA A 251 2.23 -24.61 20.24
C ALA A 251 2.61 -24.35 18.80
N SER A 252 2.93 -25.40 18.03
CA SER A 252 3.28 -25.28 16.60
C SER A 252 2.08 -24.94 15.75
N GLU A 253 0.93 -25.52 16.04
CA GLU A 253 -0.35 -25.33 15.34
C GLU A 253 -1.06 -24.03 15.74
N ALA A 254 -0.62 -23.35 16.79
CA ALA A 254 -1.19 -22.11 17.30
C ALA A 254 -2.70 -22.22 17.60
N ARG A 255 -3.15 -23.33 18.16
CA ARG A 255 -4.56 -23.61 18.43
C ARG A 255 -5.03 -23.19 19.81
N GLU A 256 -4.10 -23.08 20.77
CA GLU A 256 -4.42 -22.69 22.15
C GLU A 256 -3.62 -21.48 22.61
N LEU A 257 -4.18 -20.77 23.61
CA LEU A 257 -3.54 -19.60 24.23
C LEU A 257 -2.36 -20.01 25.11
N GLY A 258 -1.40 -19.09 25.25
CA GLY A 258 -0.30 -19.24 26.20
C GLY A 258 1.01 -19.71 25.59
N HIS A 259 1.07 -19.91 24.28
CA HIS A 259 2.31 -20.19 23.56
C HIS A 259 2.87 -18.89 22.97
N TRP A 260 3.87 -18.33 23.65
CA TRP A 260 4.42 -17.02 23.35
C TRP A 260 5.70 -17.08 22.51
N GLU A 261 5.80 -16.19 21.54
CA GLU A 261 7.06 -15.84 20.90
C GLU A 261 7.63 -14.60 21.59
N MET A 262 8.93 -14.60 21.90
CA MET A 262 9.62 -13.49 22.55
C MET A 262 10.75 -12.99 21.65
N ASP A 263 10.91 -11.64 21.59
CA ASP A 263 11.93 -10.98 20.78
C ASP A 263 12.28 -9.61 21.36
N THR A 264 13.37 -9.01 20.87
CA THR A 264 13.73 -7.64 21.22
C THR A 264 13.70 -6.71 20.00
N VAL A 265 13.19 -5.49 20.19
CA VAL A 265 13.26 -4.43 19.18
C VAL A 265 14.29 -3.41 19.65
N ILE A 266 15.47 -3.45 19.03
CA ILE A 266 16.63 -2.65 19.43
C ILE A 266 16.45 -1.18 19.06
N SER A 267 16.88 -0.27 19.93
CA SER A 267 16.98 1.19 19.69
C SER A 267 17.93 1.55 18.54
N GLY A 268 17.96 2.81 18.15
CA GLY A 268 18.92 3.34 17.21
C GLY A 268 20.37 3.29 17.71
N ARG A 269 21.30 3.51 16.80
CA ARG A 269 22.73 3.59 17.16
C ARG A 269 22.97 4.68 18.23
N GLY A 270 23.77 4.35 19.24
CA GLY A 270 24.09 5.25 20.35
C GLY A 270 23.20 5.05 21.58
N SER A 271 22.04 4.37 21.47
CA SER A 271 21.22 3.96 22.63
C SER A 271 21.40 2.48 22.93
N ARG A 272 21.44 2.15 24.22
CA ARG A 272 21.55 0.76 24.73
C ARG A 272 20.20 0.14 25.03
N GLY A 273 19.11 0.91 24.92
CA GLY A 273 17.75 0.48 25.25
C GLY A 273 17.06 -0.27 24.12
N GLY A 274 15.87 -0.76 24.44
CA GLY A 274 15.01 -1.47 23.51
C GLY A 274 13.62 -1.71 24.05
N LEU A 275 12.87 -2.53 23.32
CA LEU A 275 11.58 -3.05 23.75
C LEU A 275 11.67 -4.58 23.81
N LEU A 276 11.28 -5.17 24.95
CA LEU A 276 10.93 -6.58 25.00
C LEU A 276 9.52 -6.74 24.45
N VAL A 277 9.36 -7.65 23.52
CA VAL A 277 8.07 -7.92 22.87
C VAL A 277 7.72 -9.39 23.01
N MET A 278 6.45 -9.65 23.28
CA MET A 278 5.89 -10.98 23.34
C MET A 278 4.65 -11.09 22.49
N LEU A 279 4.52 -12.14 21.73
CA LEU A 279 3.39 -12.42 20.85
C LEU A 279 2.80 -13.78 21.20
N ASP A 280 1.53 -13.82 21.61
CA ASP A 280 0.78 -15.08 21.67
C ASP A 280 0.53 -15.63 20.26
N ARG A 281 0.86 -16.89 20.04
CA ARG A 281 0.78 -17.49 18.70
C ARG A 281 -0.64 -17.72 18.21
N CYS A 282 -1.56 -17.99 19.13
CA CYS A 282 -2.97 -18.25 18.83
C CYS A 282 -3.73 -16.95 18.60
N SER A 283 -3.80 -16.09 19.61
CA SER A 283 -4.59 -14.85 19.56
C SER A 283 -3.89 -13.70 18.83
N ARG A 284 -2.60 -13.85 18.51
CA ARG A 284 -1.78 -12.75 17.98
C ARG A 284 -1.69 -11.55 18.91
N ARG A 285 -2.03 -11.73 20.19
CA ARG A 285 -1.89 -10.70 21.21
C ARG A 285 -0.43 -10.32 21.39
N TYR A 286 -0.16 -9.03 21.33
CA TYR A 286 1.17 -8.46 21.39
C TYR A 286 1.34 -7.66 22.67
N VAL A 287 2.39 -7.95 23.42
CA VAL A 287 2.69 -7.32 24.70
C VAL A 287 4.07 -6.68 24.63
N ILE A 288 4.19 -5.44 25.08
CA ILE A 288 5.42 -4.65 24.97
C ILE A 288 5.84 -4.15 26.36
N GLU A 289 7.16 -4.25 26.65
CA GLU A 289 7.75 -3.63 27.82
C GLU A 289 9.08 -2.95 27.47
N HIS A 290 9.40 -1.86 28.15
CA HIS A 290 10.62 -1.10 27.95
C HIS A 290 11.83 -1.84 28.57
N LEU A 291 12.95 -1.86 27.84
CA LEU A 291 14.27 -2.28 28.30
C LEU A 291 15.19 -1.06 28.33
N SER A 292 15.73 -0.71 29.50
CA SER A 292 16.74 0.35 29.60
C SER A 292 18.05 -0.06 28.96
N HIS A 293 18.40 -1.34 29.07
CA HIS A 293 19.52 -2.00 28.39
C HIS A 293 19.06 -3.35 27.85
N ILE A 294 19.69 -3.79 26.78
CA ILE A 294 19.47 -5.15 26.28
C ILE A 294 20.38 -6.10 27.05
N SER A 295 19.87 -6.58 28.16
CA SER A 295 20.57 -7.49 29.10
C SER A 295 19.62 -8.53 29.65
N GLN A 296 20.16 -9.64 30.14
CA GLN A 296 19.36 -10.71 30.75
C GLN A 296 18.60 -10.20 31.99
N ASP A 297 19.22 -9.31 32.78
CA ASP A 297 18.58 -8.74 33.97
C ASP A 297 17.38 -7.86 33.63
N ASP A 298 17.53 -7.02 32.63
CA ASP A 298 16.44 -6.12 32.22
C ASP A 298 15.30 -6.87 31.54
N VAL A 299 15.62 -7.95 30.80
CA VAL A 299 14.60 -8.87 30.26
C VAL A 299 13.79 -9.50 31.40
N VAL A 300 14.45 -10.04 32.44
CA VAL A 300 13.75 -10.63 33.60
C VAL A 300 12.91 -9.59 34.34
N LYS A 301 13.41 -8.36 34.53
CA LYS A 301 12.63 -7.26 35.11
C LYS A 301 11.40 -6.92 34.28
N ALA A 302 11.56 -6.86 32.95
CA ALA A 302 10.47 -6.58 32.04
C ALA A 302 9.39 -7.67 32.05
N ILE A 303 9.79 -8.96 32.06
CA ILE A 303 8.85 -10.09 32.20
C ILE A 303 8.06 -9.98 33.51
N ARG A 304 8.72 -9.68 34.64
CA ARG A 304 8.05 -9.49 35.92
C ARG A 304 7.02 -8.36 35.88
N LYS A 305 7.34 -7.22 35.21
CA LYS A 305 6.41 -6.12 35.00
C LYS A 305 5.20 -6.52 34.15
N MET A 306 5.43 -7.29 33.07
CA MET A 306 4.34 -7.81 32.21
C MET A 306 3.41 -8.73 33.03
N LYS A 307 3.97 -9.62 33.85
CA LYS A 307 3.19 -10.51 34.75
C LYS A 307 2.44 -9.74 35.82
N ALA A 308 3.08 -8.79 36.47
CA ALA A 308 2.48 -7.98 37.53
C ALA A 308 1.23 -7.19 37.01
N ARG A 309 1.28 -6.71 35.76
CA ARG A 309 0.13 -6.05 35.12
C ARG A 309 -0.85 -7.03 34.44
N LYS A 310 -0.70 -8.32 34.66
CA LYS A 310 -1.56 -9.40 34.10
C LYS A 310 -1.65 -9.39 32.57
N ALA A 311 -0.60 -8.92 31.89
CA ALA A 311 -0.56 -8.88 30.41
C ALA A 311 -0.34 -10.26 29.78
N LEU A 312 0.19 -11.19 30.56
CA LEU A 312 0.46 -12.57 30.18
C LEU A 312 -0.44 -13.50 31.00
N PRO A 313 -1.73 -13.63 30.69
CA PRO A 313 -2.71 -14.33 31.54
C PRO A 313 -2.41 -15.83 31.64
N VAL A 314 -2.02 -16.44 30.55
CA VAL A 314 -1.63 -17.86 30.46
C VAL A 314 -0.27 -17.96 29.80
N ILE A 315 0.63 -18.76 30.40
CA ILE A 315 1.96 -19.03 29.82
C ILE A 315 2.18 -20.55 29.87
N ARG A 316 2.16 -21.19 28.70
CA ARG A 316 2.39 -22.63 28.52
C ARG A 316 3.80 -22.91 28.03
N SER A 317 4.26 -22.11 27.07
CA SER A 317 5.63 -22.17 26.57
C SER A 317 6.06 -20.81 26.01
N VAL A 318 7.37 -20.60 25.94
CA VAL A 318 7.96 -19.42 25.35
C VAL A 318 8.98 -19.83 24.29
N THR A 319 8.96 -19.20 23.13
CA THR A 319 9.93 -19.42 22.06
C THR A 319 10.73 -18.14 21.84
N THR A 320 12.06 -18.25 21.81
CA THR A 320 12.95 -17.11 21.57
C THR A 320 14.06 -17.47 20.58
N ASP A 321 14.84 -16.48 20.14
CA ASP A 321 16.09 -16.74 19.41
C ASP A 321 17.28 -16.94 20.36
N ASN A 322 18.47 -17.05 19.77
CA ASN A 322 19.72 -17.23 20.51
C ASN A 322 20.39 -15.88 20.88
N GLY A 323 19.61 -14.79 21.06
CA GLY A 323 20.13 -13.50 21.51
C GLY A 323 20.86 -13.61 22.85
N CYS A 324 21.90 -12.80 23.06
CA CYS A 324 22.69 -12.81 24.29
C CYS A 324 21.84 -12.50 25.54
N GLU A 325 20.77 -11.74 25.37
CA GLU A 325 19.79 -11.38 26.39
C GLU A 325 18.88 -12.55 26.83
N PHE A 326 18.87 -13.65 26.07
CA PHE A 326 18.03 -14.83 26.31
C PHE A 326 18.83 -16.08 26.65
N LEU A 327 20.14 -15.98 26.88
CA LEU A 327 21.03 -17.13 27.03
C LEU A 327 20.74 -18.00 28.25
N ASP A 328 20.26 -17.43 29.35
CA ASP A 328 19.99 -18.18 30.61
C ASP A 328 18.61 -18.82 30.57
N GLN A 329 18.51 -19.99 29.94
CA GLN A 329 17.26 -20.77 29.83
C GLN A 329 16.64 -21.07 31.20
N LYS A 330 17.45 -21.49 32.18
CA LYS A 330 16.96 -21.86 33.52
C LYS A 330 16.34 -20.66 34.23
N ARG A 331 16.87 -19.47 34.01
CA ARG A 331 16.35 -18.23 34.58
C ARG A 331 15.04 -17.82 33.90
N LEU A 332 14.94 -17.99 32.59
CA LEU A 332 13.69 -17.74 31.83
C LEU A 332 12.61 -18.75 32.27
N ASP A 333 12.90 -20.04 32.32
CA ASP A 333 11.95 -21.06 32.78
C ASP A 333 11.40 -20.72 34.19
N ARG A 334 12.28 -20.31 35.10
CA ARG A 334 11.87 -19.90 36.46
C ARG A 334 10.96 -18.64 36.46
N VAL A 335 11.27 -17.63 35.68
CA VAL A 335 10.47 -16.40 35.69
C VAL A 335 9.13 -16.58 34.98
N PHE A 336 9.09 -17.38 33.93
CA PHE A 336 7.84 -17.70 33.23
C PHE A 336 7.02 -18.76 33.98
N LYS A 337 7.67 -19.66 34.70
CA LYS A 337 7.12 -20.93 35.23
C LYS A 337 6.64 -21.84 34.06
N ALA A 338 7.36 -21.85 32.96
CA ALA A 338 7.06 -22.55 31.74
C ALA A 338 8.34 -22.81 30.96
N GLU A 339 8.33 -23.77 30.07
CA GLU A 339 9.48 -24.14 29.27
C GLU A 339 9.79 -23.13 28.17
N THR A 340 11.10 -22.82 28.05
CA THR A 340 11.61 -21.92 26.99
C THR A 340 12.29 -22.78 25.91
N TYR A 341 11.95 -22.48 24.65
CA TYR A 341 12.45 -23.13 23.45
C TYR A 341 13.22 -22.12 22.58
N TYR A 342 14.22 -22.59 21.89
CA TYR A 342 15.08 -21.75 21.06
C TYR A 342 14.90 -22.09 19.58
N THR A 343 14.80 -21.06 18.75
CA THR A 343 14.82 -21.23 17.30
C THR A 343 16.19 -21.70 16.84
N ARG A 344 16.24 -22.37 15.71
CA ARG A 344 17.52 -22.70 15.07
C ARG A 344 18.23 -21.40 14.70
N ALA A 345 19.53 -21.42 14.81
CA ALA A 345 20.33 -20.29 14.39
C ALA A 345 20.06 -19.97 12.89
N TYR A 346 19.88 -18.68 12.59
CA TYR A 346 19.54 -18.16 11.25
C TYR A 346 18.20 -18.62 10.64
N ALA A 347 17.36 -19.32 11.37
CA ALA A 347 16.03 -19.73 10.93
C ALA A 347 14.96 -18.65 11.22
N SER A 348 15.15 -17.44 10.69
CA SER A 348 14.22 -16.30 10.90
C SER A 348 12.78 -16.60 10.48
N TYR A 349 12.57 -17.55 9.56
CA TYR A 349 11.24 -17.99 9.14
C TYR A 349 10.45 -18.67 10.27
N GLU A 350 11.12 -19.21 11.29
CA GLU A 350 10.50 -19.82 12.46
C GLU A 350 9.81 -18.80 13.38
N LYS A 351 10.15 -17.51 13.27
CA LYS A 351 9.60 -16.38 14.04
C LYS A 351 8.82 -15.38 13.17
N GLY A 352 8.29 -15.80 12.04
CA GLY A 352 7.62 -14.90 11.09
C GLY A 352 6.45 -14.09 11.67
N ALA A 353 5.76 -14.61 12.68
CA ALA A 353 4.62 -13.94 13.30
C ALA A 353 5.06 -12.72 14.11
N ILE A 354 6.06 -12.87 14.99
CA ILE A 354 6.56 -11.76 15.81
C ILE A 354 7.31 -10.73 14.95
N GLU A 355 8.03 -11.16 13.90
CA GLU A 355 8.68 -10.25 12.95
C GLU A 355 7.68 -9.33 12.25
N ASN A 356 6.49 -9.86 11.91
CA ASN A 356 5.40 -9.05 11.36
C ASN A 356 4.93 -7.99 12.36
N CYS A 357 4.78 -8.35 13.63
CA CYS A 357 4.41 -7.39 14.68
C CYS A 357 5.52 -6.37 14.93
N ASN A 358 6.79 -6.77 14.92
CA ASN A 358 7.92 -5.85 15.02
C ASN A 358 7.93 -4.81 13.87
N ARG A 359 7.45 -5.17 12.67
CA ARG A 359 7.24 -4.22 11.57
C ARG A 359 6.14 -3.20 11.88
N LEU A 360 5.11 -3.55 12.66
CA LEU A 360 4.09 -2.61 13.12
C LEU A 360 4.69 -1.59 14.10
N VAL A 361 5.55 -2.03 15.02
CA VAL A 361 6.31 -1.13 15.89
C VAL A 361 7.08 -0.10 15.05
N ARG A 362 7.75 -0.56 13.98
CA ARG A 362 8.55 0.30 13.11
C ARG A 362 7.75 1.28 12.23
N ARG A 363 6.44 1.16 12.15
CA ARG A 363 5.57 2.18 11.53
C ARG A 363 5.44 3.43 12.40
N TRP A 364 5.46 3.26 13.72
CA TRP A 364 5.39 4.35 14.69
C TRP A 364 6.77 4.88 15.04
N TYR A 365 7.71 3.96 15.21
CA TYR A 365 9.07 4.20 15.67
C TYR A 365 10.06 3.63 14.63
N PRO A 366 10.45 4.41 13.63
CA PRO A 366 11.36 3.96 12.56
C PRO A 366 12.71 3.49 13.11
N LYS A 367 13.51 2.84 12.26
CA LYS A 367 14.90 2.51 12.60
C LYS A 367 15.66 3.80 12.93
N GLY A 368 16.37 3.81 14.04
CA GLY A 368 17.06 4.99 14.57
C GLY A 368 16.37 5.62 15.79
N THR A 369 15.11 5.27 16.08
CA THR A 369 14.43 5.75 17.30
C THR A 369 15.13 5.25 18.55
N ASP A 370 15.33 6.14 19.51
CA ASP A 370 15.77 5.80 20.86
C ASP A 370 14.56 5.48 21.74
N PHE A 371 14.38 4.22 22.11
CA PHE A 371 13.26 3.77 22.93
C PHE A 371 13.36 4.20 24.40
N ASN A 372 14.55 4.62 24.87
CA ASN A 372 14.70 5.16 26.22
C ASN A 372 13.99 6.52 26.41
N GLN A 373 13.68 7.22 25.31
CA GLN A 373 12.94 8.48 25.35
C GLN A 373 11.42 8.29 25.37
N LEU A 374 10.94 7.05 25.21
CA LEU A 374 9.51 6.78 25.21
C LEU A 374 8.96 6.64 26.63
N THR A 375 7.85 7.32 26.86
CA THR A 375 7.08 7.16 28.10
C THR A 375 6.35 5.82 28.13
N ARG A 376 6.05 5.32 29.32
CA ARG A 376 5.20 4.12 29.48
C ARG A 376 3.86 4.27 28.77
N ARG A 377 3.26 5.48 28.80
CA ARG A 377 1.99 5.77 28.13
C ARG A 377 2.10 5.55 26.61
N GLN A 378 3.14 6.05 25.99
CA GLN A 378 3.37 5.86 24.54
C GLN A 378 3.55 4.39 24.18
N ILE A 379 4.26 3.62 25.01
CA ILE A 379 4.43 2.18 24.81
C ILE A 379 3.09 1.44 24.93
N ARG A 380 2.23 1.80 25.93
CA ARG A 380 0.89 1.22 26.05
C ARG A 380 0.00 1.58 24.87
N GLN A 381 0.00 2.83 24.43
CA GLN A 381 -0.73 3.27 23.25
C GLN A 381 -0.32 2.49 21.99
N LEU A 382 0.99 2.20 21.83
CA LEU A 382 1.47 1.37 20.74
C LEU A 382 0.97 -0.08 20.87
N GLU A 383 1.03 -0.66 22.06
CA GLU A 383 0.54 -2.01 22.36
C GLU A 383 -0.96 -2.13 22.03
N ASP A 384 -1.77 -1.17 22.52
CA ASP A 384 -3.21 -1.12 22.27
C ASP A 384 -3.52 -0.95 20.79
N TRP A 385 -2.79 -0.08 20.10
CA TRP A 385 -2.94 0.11 18.67
C TRP A 385 -2.64 -1.18 17.88
N ILE A 386 -1.57 -1.91 18.22
CA ILE A 386 -1.24 -3.18 17.54
C ILE A 386 -2.30 -4.24 17.80
N ASN A 387 -2.85 -4.31 19.03
CA ASN A 387 -3.84 -5.31 19.41
C ASN A 387 -5.25 -4.99 18.92
N SER A 388 -5.53 -3.74 18.56
CA SER A 388 -6.79 -3.30 17.96
C SER A 388 -6.82 -3.37 16.42
N ILE A 389 -5.80 -3.93 15.77
CA ILE A 389 -5.78 -4.17 14.31
C ILE A 389 -6.58 -5.42 13.98
N HIS A 390 -7.54 -5.31 13.05
CA HIS A 390 -8.23 -6.47 12.49
C HIS A 390 -7.28 -7.29 11.61
N ARG A 391 -7.27 -8.59 11.82
CA ARG A 391 -6.33 -9.51 11.18
C ARG A 391 -7.05 -10.55 10.34
N GLU A 392 -6.60 -10.74 9.12
CA GLU A 392 -7.11 -11.79 8.23
C GLU A 392 -6.87 -13.19 8.84
N SER A 393 -5.72 -13.39 9.50
CA SER A 393 -5.40 -14.65 10.20
C SER A 393 -6.30 -14.96 11.41
N LEU A 394 -7.09 -14.01 11.87
CA LEU A 394 -8.10 -14.15 12.92
C LEU A 394 -9.53 -13.94 12.37
N ASN A 395 -9.73 -14.24 11.08
CA ASN A 395 -11.04 -14.09 10.41
C ASN A 395 -11.64 -12.68 10.52
N GLY A 396 -10.80 -11.65 10.63
CA GLY A 396 -11.22 -10.27 10.76
C GLY A 396 -11.37 -9.79 12.21
N GLU A 397 -11.14 -10.63 13.19
CA GLU A 397 -11.13 -10.19 14.59
C GLU A 397 -9.85 -9.43 14.95
N THR A 398 -9.93 -8.60 15.98
CA THR A 398 -8.75 -8.01 16.64
C THR A 398 -8.13 -9.03 17.59
N ALA A 399 -6.84 -8.83 17.95
CA ALA A 399 -6.19 -9.71 18.91
C ALA A 399 -6.87 -9.68 20.28
N TYR A 400 -7.39 -8.53 20.71
CA TYR A 400 -8.13 -8.41 21.97
C TYR A 400 -9.47 -9.16 21.94
N ALA A 401 -10.25 -9.02 20.90
CA ALA A 401 -11.54 -9.70 20.77
C ALA A 401 -11.34 -11.23 20.72
N TYR A 402 -10.37 -11.68 19.94
CA TYR A 402 -10.05 -13.11 19.81
C TYR A 402 -9.57 -13.70 21.15
N ASP A 403 -8.64 -13.02 21.85
CA ASP A 403 -8.10 -13.44 23.14
C ASP A 403 -9.22 -13.56 24.20
N SER A 404 -10.11 -12.55 24.27
CA SER A 404 -11.25 -12.57 25.18
C SER A 404 -12.21 -13.70 24.88
N ARG A 405 -12.53 -13.96 23.61
CA ARG A 405 -13.41 -15.04 23.19
C ARG A 405 -12.84 -16.42 23.54
N MET A 406 -11.55 -16.62 23.26
CA MET A 406 -10.87 -17.88 23.57
C MET A 406 -10.74 -18.12 25.08
N ALA A 407 -10.53 -17.05 25.88
CA ALA A 407 -10.46 -17.16 27.33
C ALA A 407 -11.83 -17.49 27.98
N GLN A 408 -12.94 -17.13 27.34
CA GLN A 408 -14.30 -17.49 27.78
C GLN A 408 -14.68 -18.92 27.38
N ALA A 409 -14.06 -19.47 26.34
CA ALA A 409 -14.33 -20.81 25.85
C ALA A 409 -13.48 -21.91 26.52
N ALA A 410 -12.45 -21.51 27.28
CA ALA A 410 -11.54 -22.41 28.02
C ALA A 410 -11.92 -22.52 29.47
#